data_c4106775f783a3d6f7d3ab6f288e9703
#
_entry.id   c4106775f783a3d6f7d3ab6f288e9703
#
_cell.length_a   1.000
_cell.length_b   1.000
_cell.length_c   1.000
_cell.angle_alpha   90.00
_cell.angle_beta   90.00
_cell.angle_gamma   90.00
#
_symmetry.space_group_name_H-M   'P 1'
#
loop_
_entity.id
_entity.type
_entity.pdbx_description
1 polymer ?
#
loop_
_entity_poly.entity_id
_entity_poly.type
_entity_poly.pdbx_seq_one_letter_code
_entity_poly.pdbx_strand_id
1 'polypeptide(L)'
;MSETRFASGFYKSWTWIKCARAYKVAKGGLCERCWSKGLIVPGEEVHHKIRLTPDNLADPAVALNWDNLELLCKNCHTEEHRGTRWRADELGHVEL
;
A
#
# COMPACT_ATOMS: atom_id res chain seq x y z
N MET A 1 13.53 -3.68 -4.43
CA MET A 1 12.31 -4.35 -4.01
C MET A 1 11.78 -5.23 -5.09
N SER A 2 11.70 -6.52 -4.81
CA SER A 2 11.25 -7.46 -5.82
C SER A 2 9.80 -7.24 -6.21
N GLU A 3 8.95 -6.89 -5.25
CA GLU A 3 7.55 -6.62 -5.53
C GLU A 3 7.41 -5.48 -6.55
N THR A 4 8.16 -4.41 -6.35
CA THR A 4 8.10 -3.28 -7.25
C THR A 4 8.58 -3.64 -8.64
N ARG A 5 9.61 -4.49 -8.71
CA ARG A 5 10.20 -4.84 -9.98
C ARG A 5 9.22 -5.60 -10.87
N PHE A 6 8.59 -6.67 -10.35
CA PHE A 6 7.69 -7.44 -11.21
C PHE A 6 6.36 -6.71 -11.42
N ALA A 7 6.01 -5.80 -10.51
CA ALA A 7 4.74 -5.10 -10.58
C ALA A 7 4.85 -3.74 -11.27
N SER A 8 6.03 -3.37 -11.78
CA SER A 8 6.20 -2.02 -12.32
C SER A 8 5.25 -1.75 -13.48
N GLY A 9 5.01 -2.74 -14.35
CA GLY A 9 4.07 -2.57 -15.44
C GLY A 9 2.65 -2.33 -14.94
N PHE A 10 2.26 -3.06 -13.90
CA PHE A 10 0.94 -2.90 -13.30
C PHE A 10 0.77 -1.49 -12.74
N TYR A 11 1.75 -1.01 -11.99
CA TYR A 11 1.64 0.31 -11.36
C TYR A 11 1.63 1.44 -12.39
N LYS A 12 2.12 1.21 -13.57
CA LYS A 12 2.09 2.19 -14.67
C LYS A 12 0.85 2.04 -15.53
N SER A 13 0.07 0.99 -15.33
CA SER A 13 -1.09 0.75 -16.17
C SER A 13 -2.20 1.75 -15.88
N TRP A 14 -2.96 2.07 -16.90
CA TRP A 14 -4.06 3.00 -16.76
C TRP A 14 -5.14 2.45 -15.82
N THR A 15 -5.33 1.13 -15.85
CA THR A 15 -6.30 0.47 -14.97
C THR A 15 -5.98 0.74 -13.51
N TRP A 16 -4.72 0.57 -13.11
CA TRP A 16 -4.32 0.84 -11.74
C TRP A 16 -4.39 2.32 -11.40
N ILE A 17 -3.92 3.18 -12.31
CA ILE A 17 -3.89 4.60 -12.05
C ILE A 17 -5.31 5.14 -11.80
N LYS A 18 -6.27 4.71 -12.61
CA LYS A 18 -7.67 5.13 -12.42
C LYS A 18 -8.22 4.61 -11.10
N CYS A 19 -7.94 3.35 -10.78
CA CYS A 19 -8.40 2.74 -9.55
C CYS A 19 -7.85 3.48 -8.33
N ALA A 20 -6.55 3.74 -8.32
CA ALA A 20 -5.90 4.41 -7.21
C ALA A 20 -6.40 5.84 -7.04
N ARG A 21 -6.60 6.55 -8.14
CA ARG A 21 -7.12 7.92 -8.07
C ARG A 21 -8.53 7.96 -7.51
N ALA A 22 -9.39 7.05 -7.97
CA ALA A 22 -10.76 6.98 -7.48
C ALA A 22 -10.79 6.67 -5.99
N TYR A 23 -9.95 5.73 -5.56
CA TYR A 23 -9.87 5.37 -4.16
C TYR A 23 -9.41 6.57 -3.31
N LYS A 24 -8.39 7.25 -3.77
CA LYS A 24 -7.85 8.40 -3.05
C LYS A 24 -8.90 9.49 -2.87
N VAL A 25 -9.67 9.78 -3.93
CA VAL A 25 -10.73 10.77 -3.86
C VAL A 25 -11.82 10.33 -2.89
N ALA A 26 -12.20 9.05 -2.95
CA ALA A 26 -13.25 8.53 -2.08
C ALA A 26 -12.86 8.60 -0.59
N LYS A 27 -11.57 8.55 -0.29
CA LYS A 27 -11.08 8.66 1.09
C LYS A 27 -10.76 10.10 1.48
N GLY A 28 -11.12 11.08 0.65
CA GLY A 28 -10.90 12.47 0.95
C GLY A 28 -9.45 12.90 0.91
N GLY A 29 -8.57 12.08 0.35
CA GLY A 29 -7.16 12.43 0.21
C GLY A 29 -6.36 12.37 1.49
N LEU A 30 -6.92 11.80 2.56
CA LEU A 30 -6.27 11.77 3.87
C LEU A 30 -5.73 10.39 4.20
N CYS A 31 -4.60 10.36 4.90
CA CYS A 31 -4.03 9.11 5.39
C CYS A 31 -5.02 8.43 6.35
N GLU A 32 -5.38 7.21 6.03
CA GLU A 32 -6.40 6.50 6.81
C GLU A 32 -5.91 6.16 8.21
N ARG A 33 -4.64 5.82 8.38
CA ARG A 33 -4.09 5.51 9.70
C ARG A 33 -3.99 6.74 10.57
N CYS A 34 -3.53 7.84 10.00
CA CYS A 34 -3.46 9.09 10.76
C CYS A 34 -4.86 9.55 11.16
N TRP A 35 -5.81 9.42 10.23
CA TRP A 35 -7.20 9.78 10.51
C TRP A 35 -7.75 8.99 11.69
N SER A 36 -7.44 7.69 11.77
CA SER A 36 -7.92 6.86 12.86
C SER A 36 -7.34 7.28 14.21
N LYS A 37 -6.23 8.02 14.19
CA LYS A 37 -5.61 8.53 15.41
C LYS A 37 -6.03 9.97 15.70
N GLY A 38 -6.96 10.52 14.92
CA GLY A 38 -7.40 11.89 15.09
C GLY A 38 -6.52 12.92 14.44
N LEU A 39 -5.63 12.50 13.54
CA LEU A 39 -4.71 13.40 12.85
C LEU A 39 -5.15 13.61 11.41
N ILE A 40 -4.99 14.83 10.92
CA ILE A 40 -5.33 15.19 9.56
C ILE A 40 -4.05 15.32 8.76
N VAL A 41 -3.70 14.26 8.04
CA VAL A 41 -2.46 14.20 7.27
C VAL A 41 -2.78 13.75 5.85
N PRO A 42 -2.29 14.44 4.82
CA PRO A 42 -2.55 14.02 3.45
C PRO A 42 -2.01 12.62 3.18
N GLY A 43 -2.79 11.82 2.47
CA GLY A 43 -2.34 10.50 2.03
C GLY A 43 -1.61 10.64 0.71
N GLU A 44 -0.56 9.86 0.54
CA GLU A 44 0.27 9.95 -0.66
C GLU A 44 0.33 8.65 -1.44
N GLU A 45 0.24 7.50 -0.75
CA GLU A 45 0.40 6.20 -1.37
C GLU A 45 -0.85 5.36 -1.18
N VAL A 46 -1.34 4.77 -2.26
CA VAL A 46 -2.41 3.78 -2.15
C VAL A 46 -1.73 2.42 -2.05
N HIS A 47 -1.89 1.80 -0.90
CA HIS A 47 -1.16 0.61 -0.48
C HIS A 47 -2.06 -0.61 -0.52
N HIS A 48 -1.52 -1.76 -0.94
CA HIS A 48 -2.25 -3.03 -0.91
C HIS A 48 -2.03 -3.69 0.43
N LYS A 49 -3.13 -3.98 1.14
CA LYS A 49 -3.02 -4.66 2.44
C LYS A 49 -2.50 -6.07 2.26
N ILE A 50 -3.05 -6.80 1.29
CA ILE A 50 -2.50 -8.08 0.88
C ILE A 50 -1.49 -7.78 -0.20
N ARG A 51 -0.24 -8.13 0.07
CA ARG A 51 0.87 -7.82 -0.79
C ARG A 51 0.68 -8.41 -2.18
N LEU A 52 1.03 -7.65 -3.20
CA LEU A 52 1.00 -8.18 -4.57
C LEU A 52 2.12 -9.18 -4.76
N THR A 53 1.80 -10.27 -5.44
CA THR A 53 2.77 -11.30 -5.80
C THR A 53 2.59 -11.61 -7.28
N PRO A 54 3.55 -12.31 -7.90
CA PRO A 54 3.35 -12.71 -9.29
C PRO A 54 2.07 -13.51 -9.51
N ASP A 55 1.63 -14.26 -8.48
CA ASP A 55 0.44 -15.08 -8.59
C ASP A 55 -0.85 -14.29 -8.53
N ASN A 56 -0.91 -13.21 -7.71
CA ASN A 56 -2.15 -12.48 -7.54
C ASN A 56 -2.17 -11.14 -8.27
N LEU A 57 -1.10 -10.78 -8.93
CA LEU A 57 -0.98 -9.48 -9.58
C LEU A 57 -2.08 -9.25 -10.62
N ALA A 58 -2.45 -10.29 -11.34
CA ALA A 58 -3.45 -10.19 -12.38
C ALA A 58 -4.87 -10.42 -11.87
N ASP A 59 -5.02 -10.67 -10.58
CA ASP A 59 -6.33 -10.94 -9.97
C ASP A 59 -6.96 -9.63 -9.52
N PRO A 60 -8.01 -9.15 -10.19
CA PRO A 60 -8.61 -7.87 -9.79
C PRO A 60 -9.23 -7.91 -8.41
N ALA A 61 -9.58 -9.09 -7.90
CA ALA A 61 -10.11 -9.21 -6.54
C ALA A 61 -9.05 -8.88 -5.50
N VAL A 62 -7.78 -8.89 -5.88
CA VAL A 62 -6.68 -8.52 -4.98
C VAL A 62 -6.10 -7.18 -5.40
N ALA A 63 -5.74 -7.04 -6.67
CA ALA A 63 -4.99 -5.88 -7.14
C ALA A 63 -5.84 -4.62 -7.27
N LEU A 64 -7.14 -4.76 -7.53
CA LEU A 64 -8.03 -3.63 -7.77
C LEU A 64 -9.19 -3.54 -6.79
N ASN A 65 -9.21 -4.39 -5.80
CA ASN A 65 -10.30 -4.43 -4.81
C ASN A 65 -10.06 -3.37 -3.74
N TRP A 66 -10.99 -2.42 -3.63
CA TRP A 66 -10.87 -1.34 -2.66
C TRP A 66 -10.76 -1.84 -1.23
N ASP A 67 -11.36 -2.99 -0.92
CA ASP A 67 -11.24 -3.56 0.43
C ASP A 67 -9.81 -3.96 0.75
N ASN A 68 -8.99 -4.13 -0.26
CA ASN A 68 -7.59 -4.46 -0.10
C ASN A 68 -6.67 -3.24 -0.20
N LEU A 69 -7.24 -2.05 -0.30
CA LEU A 69 -6.45 -0.83 -0.46
C LEU A 69 -6.49 0.00 0.81
N GLU A 70 -5.46 0.80 0.98
CA GLU A 70 -5.36 1.71 2.12
C GLU A 70 -4.55 2.92 1.66
N LEU A 71 -5.06 4.12 1.95
CA LEU A 71 -4.36 5.36 1.60
C LEU A 71 -3.50 5.77 2.78
N LEU A 72 -2.21 5.88 2.57
CA LEU A 72 -1.25 6.16 3.63
C LEU A 72 -0.38 7.36 3.30
N CYS A 73 0.01 8.11 4.33
CA CYS A 73 1.04 9.10 4.17
C CYS A 73 2.39 8.39 4.06
N LYS A 74 3.41 9.14 3.68
CA LYS A 74 4.72 8.56 3.46
C LYS A 74 5.26 7.84 4.69
N ASN A 75 5.07 8.44 5.86
CA ASN A 75 5.58 7.84 7.10
C ASN A 75 4.87 6.53 7.44
N CYS A 76 3.54 6.50 7.31
CA CYS A 76 2.79 5.29 7.61
C CYS A 76 3.12 4.18 6.62
N HIS A 77 3.30 4.54 5.36
CA HIS A 77 3.67 3.57 4.34
C HIS A 77 5.05 2.97 4.62
N THR A 78 5.99 3.81 5.01
CA THR A 78 7.33 3.36 5.36
C THR A 78 7.30 2.43 6.55
N GLU A 79 6.51 2.78 7.57
CA GLU A 79 6.40 1.94 8.76
C GLU A 79 5.79 0.59 8.45
N GLU A 80 4.85 0.56 7.54
CA GLU A 80 4.23 -0.70 7.17
C GLU A 80 5.26 -1.66 6.58
N HIS A 81 6.09 -1.17 5.68
CA HIS A 81 7.13 -2.01 5.09
C HIS A 81 8.20 -2.40 6.10
N ARG A 82 8.55 -1.47 6.96
CA ARG A 82 9.56 -1.74 7.98
C ARG A 82 9.06 -2.80 8.96
N GLY A 83 7.81 -2.68 9.39
CA GLY A 83 7.23 -3.65 10.31
C GLY A 83 7.23 -5.05 9.72
N THR A 84 6.89 -5.15 8.44
CA THR A 84 6.91 -6.44 7.75
C THR A 84 8.31 -7.03 7.74
N ARG A 85 9.29 -6.20 7.46
CA ARG A 85 10.68 -6.65 7.41
C ARG A 85 11.17 -7.11 8.78
N TRP A 86 10.78 -6.38 9.82
CA TRP A 86 11.19 -6.75 11.17
C TRP A 86 10.72 -8.14 11.56
N ARG A 87 9.49 -8.41 11.24
CA ARG A 87 8.95 -9.70 11.62
C ARG A 87 9.57 -10.83 10.85
N ALA A 88 10.09 -10.55 9.72
CA ALA A 88 10.79 -11.56 8.97
C ALA A 88 12.05 -12.00 9.67
N ASP A 89 12.57 -11.12 10.45
CA ASP A 89 13.71 -11.45 11.25
C ASP A 89 13.30 -12.12 12.50
N GLU A 90 13.56 -11.61 13.05
CA GLU A 90 13.74 -11.68 14.22
C GLU A 90 14.04 -11.88 14.93
N LEU A 91 14.40 -11.02 14.76
CA LEU A 91 14.83 -10.69 15.41
C LEU A 91 15.18 -10.42 15.81
N GLY A 92 15.26 -10.34 15.90
CA GLY A 92 15.73 -9.81 16.44
C GLY A 92 16.34 -9.26 16.17
N HIS A 93 16.59 -9.03 15.48
CA HIS A 93 17.08 -8.48 15.29
C HIS A 93 17.06 -7.71 14.92
N VAL A 94 16.98 -7.40 14.73
CA VAL A 94 16.96 -6.66 14.50
C VAL A 94 17.18 -5.94 13.84
N GLU A 95 17.34 -5.57 13.25
CA GLU A 95 17.56 -4.94 12.79
C GLU A 95 17.18 -4.03 12.44
N LEU A 96 17.01 -3.30 12.46
CA LEU A 96 16.53 -2.56 12.30
C LEU A 96 16.69 -2.10 12.06
#